data_aead8d82844c1d264b5cd41cd90cd079
#
_entry.id   aead8d82844c1d264b5cd41cd90cd079
#
_cell.length_a   1.000
_cell.length_b   1.000
_cell.length_c   1.000
_cell.angle_alpha   90.00
_cell.angle_beta   90.00
_cell.angle_gamma   90.00
#
_symmetry.space_group_name_H-M   'P 1'
#
loop_
_entity.id
_entity.type
_entity.pdbx_description
1 polymer ?
#
loop_
_entity_poly.entity_id
_entity_poly.type
_entity_poly.pdbx_seq_one_letter_code
_entity_poly.pdbx_strand_id
1 'polypeptide(L)'
;HIHIVSLRVDSRGQKINDKFEKRRSKQITDALERKFGLIPSSKLTEKAVAETPKVDIGKGNIKEQVANVVRMMLKHYCFCSLGELNAILSKYNLAVEEIKTEFRGKKYDGLVYVPTDDKGNKTSTPINASDIGRGVGYTAVQNKIQKSKQTVKPLISVIRNKVLQAMRTSPQTEKDLQRKLAEKGLRVVIRKNDNGRIYGITFIDDEKGIALNGSRLGKGYAANKFNEYFSNPENNPFLDESLYGKIDTTFQQQMQTIQSDEQESDNLVDEFIDNMVGESFSSSGNDDWKEAAWQRKLRKQSKVKLKRRKR
;
A
#
# COMPACT_ATOMS: atom_id res chain seq x y z
N HIS A 1 24.09 -2.95 -16.57
CA HIS A 1 24.03 -3.83 -15.40
C HIS A 1 25.14 -4.87 -15.47
N ILE A 2 25.52 -5.42 -14.31
CA ILE A 2 26.60 -6.40 -14.19
C ILE A 2 25.98 -7.71 -13.72
N HIS A 3 26.33 -8.81 -14.36
CA HIS A 3 26.01 -10.17 -13.92
C HIS A 3 27.23 -10.78 -13.25
N ILE A 4 27.08 -11.21 -12.00
CA ILE A 4 28.13 -11.90 -11.24
C ILE A 4 27.71 -13.36 -11.13
N VAL A 5 28.54 -14.26 -11.68
CA VAL A 5 28.36 -15.70 -11.55
C VAL A 5 29.42 -16.23 -10.60
N SER A 6 28.99 -16.94 -9.55
CA SER A 6 29.92 -17.55 -8.59
C SER A 6 29.44 -18.96 -8.21
N LEU A 7 30.39 -19.79 -7.75
CA LEU A 7 30.09 -21.09 -7.17
C LEU A 7 29.61 -20.92 -5.72
N ARG A 8 28.68 -21.76 -5.28
CA ARG A 8 28.21 -21.79 -3.87
C ARG A 8 29.07 -22.65 -2.95
N VAL A 9 30.30 -22.93 -3.38
CA VAL A 9 31.28 -23.70 -2.62
C VAL A 9 32.58 -22.91 -2.51
N ASP A 10 33.27 -23.07 -1.40
CA ASP A 10 34.59 -22.47 -1.16
C ASP A 10 35.68 -23.26 -1.90
N SER A 11 36.94 -22.79 -1.78
CA SER A 11 38.09 -23.43 -2.40
C SER A 11 38.37 -24.86 -1.91
N ARG A 12 37.73 -25.28 -0.78
CA ARG A 12 37.82 -26.62 -0.22
C ARG A 12 36.62 -27.50 -0.55
N GLY A 13 35.71 -27.02 -1.44
CA GLY A 13 34.49 -27.73 -1.83
C GLY A 13 33.39 -27.71 -0.77
N GLN A 14 33.51 -26.91 0.29
CA GLN A 14 32.49 -26.79 1.31
C GLN A 14 31.45 -25.73 0.92
N LYS A 15 30.18 -26.00 1.22
CA LYS A 15 29.10 -25.06 0.94
C LYS A 15 29.27 -23.75 1.71
N ILE A 16 29.31 -22.63 0.99
CA ILE A 16 29.29 -21.29 1.59
C ILE A 16 27.98 -21.11 2.36
N ASN A 17 28.06 -20.53 3.56
CA ASN A 17 26.89 -20.30 4.41
C ASN A 17 25.95 -19.31 3.76
N ASP A 18 24.80 -19.80 3.32
CA ASP A 18 23.71 -19.06 2.66
C ASP A 18 22.58 -18.65 3.63
N LYS A 19 22.73 -18.91 4.95
CA LYS A 19 21.75 -18.48 5.94
C LYS A 19 21.64 -16.95 5.95
N PHE A 20 20.39 -16.47 5.86
CA PHE A 20 20.07 -15.04 5.82
C PHE A 20 20.77 -14.26 4.69
N GLU A 21 21.03 -14.90 3.56
CA GLU A 21 21.73 -14.30 2.41
C GLU A 21 21.09 -12.96 2.00
N LYS A 22 19.76 -12.91 1.86
CA LYS A 22 19.01 -11.69 1.50
C LYS A 22 19.24 -10.55 2.51
N ARG A 23 19.20 -10.85 3.81
CA ARG A 23 19.40 -9.86 4.87
C ARG A 23 20.83 -9.32 4.85
N ARG A 24 21.82 -10.20 4.72
CA ARG A 24 23.24 -9.79 4.62
C ARG A 24 23.51 -8.98 3.36
N SER A 25 22.95 -9.40 2.22
CA SER A 25 23.05 -8.67 0.96
C SER A 25 22.48 -7.27 1.09
N LYS A 26 21.29 -7.12 1.69
CA LYS A 26 20.68 -5.81 1.92
C LYS A 26 21.54 -4.91 2.81
N GLN A 27 22.04 -5.43 3.93
CA GLN A 27 22.93 -4.67 4.82
C GLN A 27 24.19 -4.17 4.09
N ILE A 28 24.78 -5.01 3.25
CA ILE A 28 25.94 -4.62 2.44
C ILE A 28 25.56 -3.55 1.42
N THR A 29 24.43 -3.73 0.73
CA THR A 29 23.94 -2.76 -0.25
C THR A 29 23.67 -1.40 0.39
N ASP A 30 22.99 -1.36 1.52
CA ASP A 30 22.69 -0.13 2.26
C ASP A 30 23.98 0.58 2.75
N ALA A 31 24.98 -0.21 3.17
CA ALA A 31 26.29 0.33 3.56
C ALA A 31 27.04 0.93 2.34
N LEU A 32 26.97 0.27 1.18
CA LEU A 32 27.57 0.76 -0.05
C LEU A 32 26.87 2.00 -0.58
N GLU A 33 25.53 2.01 -0.56
CA GLU A 33 24.71 3.18 -0.95
C GLU A 33 25.10 4.41 -0.12
N ARG A 34 25.23 4.26 1.20
CA ARG A 34 25.68 5.34 2.10
C ARG A 34 27.13 5.77 1.84
N LYS A 35 28.04 4.79 1.69
CA LYS A 35 29.49 5.07 1.50
C LYS A 35 29.76 5.82 0.20
N PHE A 36 29.03 5.49 -0.85
CA PHE A 36 29.25 6.08 -2.18
C PHE A 36 28.24 7.16 -2.56
N GLY A 37 27.36 7.57 -1.62
CA GLY A 37 26.34 8.60 -1.89
C GLY A 37 25.35 8.21 -3.00
N LEU A 38 25.09 6.90 -3.15
CA LEU A 38 24.15 6.39 -4.14
C LEU A 38 22.71 6.67 -3.69
N ILE A 39 21.79 6.74 -4.63
CA ILE A 39 20.37 6.89 -4.32
C ILE A 39 19.87 5.58 -3.70
N PRO A 40 19.37 5.58 -2.45
CA PRO A 40 18.84 4.38 -1.80
C PRO A 40 17.76 3.71 -2.63
N SER A 41 17.74 2.39 -2.65
CA SER A 41 16.75 1.61 -3.41
C SER A 41 15.31 1.86 -2.94
N SER A 42 15.09 2.21 -1.66
CA SER A 42 13.82 2.67 -1.12
C SER A 42 13.32 3.95 -1.81
N LYS A 43 14.21 4.95 -1.98
CA LYS A 43 13.88 6.21 -2.69
C LYS A 43 13.60 5.99 -4.18
N LEU A 44 14.25 5.00 -4.81
CA LEU A 44 13.91 4.61 -6.18
C LEU A 44 12.47 4.07 -6.30
N THR A 45 11.97 3.40 -5.27
CA THR A 45 10.60 2.90 -5.26
C THR A 45 9.59 4.05 -5.16
N GLU A 46 9.84 5.05 -4.31
CA GLU A 46 9.01 6.25 -4.20
C GLU A 46 8.99 7.03 -5.51
N LYS A 47 10.16 7.23 -6.12
CA LYS A 47 10.27 7.86 -7.44
C LYS A 47 9.52 7.06 -8.51
N ALA A 48 9.63 5.74 -8.52
CA ALA A 48 8.92 4.86 -9.45
C ALA A 48 7.40 4.96 -9.29
N VAL A 49 6.91 5.11 -8.06
CA VAL A 49 5.47 5.34 -7.80
C VAL A 49 5.03 6.70 -8.31
N ALA A 50 5.81 7.75 -8.07
CA ALA A 50 5.52 9.11 -8.54
C ALA A 50 5.51 9.20 -10.08
N GLU A 51 6.39 8.46 -10.74
CA GLU A 51 6.54 8.39 -12.20
C GLU A 51 5.63 7.33 -12.86
N THR A 52 4.84 6.58 -12.09
CA THR A 52 3.92 5.57 -12.66
C THR A 52 2.90 6.26 -13.58
N PRO A 53 2.85 5.91 -14.87
CA PRO A 53 1.94 6.55 -15.81
C PRO A 53 0.47 6.15 -15.53
N LYS A 54 -0.45 7.03 -15.89
CA LYS A 54 -1.86 6.71 -15.92
C LYS A 54 -2.13 5.63 -16.99
N VAL A 55 -3.14 4.81 -16.75
CA VAL A 55 -3.62 3.86 -17.76
C VAL A 55 -4.20 4.64 -18.94
N ASP A 56 -3.69 4.35 -20.13
CA ASP A 56 -4.07 4.99 -21.38
C ASP A 56 -4.46 3.91 -22.40
N ILE A 57 -5.73 3.88 -22.74
CA ILE A 57 -6.29 2.90 -23.67
C ILE A 57 -5.70 3.06 -25.08
N GLY A 58 -5.38 4.30 -25.47
CA GLY A 58 -4.82 4.62 -26.79
C GLY A 58 -3.43 4.03 -27.03
N LYS A 59 -2.67 3.74 -25.98
CA LYS A 59 -1.32 3.18 -26.10
C LYS A 59 -1.25 1.67 -26.27
N GLY A 60 -2.38 0.98 -26.26
CA GLY A 60 -2.41 -0.50 -26.33
C GLY A 60 -1.89 -1.16 -25.04
N ASN A 61 -1.74 -2.48 -25.06
CA ASN A 61 -1.25 -3.29 -23.93
C ASN A 61 -1.91 -2.97 -22.58
N ILE A 62 -3.23 -2.72 -22.59
CA ILE A 62 -3.99 -2.27 -21.42
C ILE A 62 -3.79 -3.21 -20.22
N LYS A 63 -3.75 -4.53 -20.45
CA LYS A 63 -3.54 -5.52 -19.37
C LYS A 63 -2.20 -5.31 -18.66
N GLU A 64 -1.15 -5.03 -19.41
CA GLU A 64 0.17 -4.80 -18.86
C GLU A 64 0.26 -3.46 -18.10
N GLN A 65 -0.33 -2.40 -18.65
CA GLN A 65 -0.44 -1.11 -17.97
C GLN A 65 -1.17 -1.26 -16.63
N VAL A 66 -2.33 -1.92 -16.63
CA VAL A 66 -3.13 -2.19 -15.42
C VAL A 66 -2.34 -3.04 -14.44
N ALA A 67 -1.66 -4.10 -14.92
CA ALA A 67 -0.82 -4.96 -14.08
C ALA A 67 0.27 -4.16 -13.35
N ASN A 68 0.97 -3.28 -14.07
CA ASN A 68 2.05 -2.46 -13.52
C ASN A 68 1.52 -1.47 -12.46
N VAL A 69 0.43 -0.76 -12.76
CA VAL A 69 -0.19 0.16 -11.81
C VAL A 69 -0.65 -0.59 -10.55
N VAL A 70 -1.42 -1.68 -10.70
CA VAL A 70 -1.97 -2.41 -9.56
C VAL A 70 -0.87 -2.97 -8.67
N ARG A 71 0.14 -3.65 -9.24
CA ARG A 71 1.26 -4.21 -8.48
C ARG A 71 2.03 -3.13 -7.72
N MET A 72 2.30 -1.99 -8.38
CA MET A 72 3.00 -0.88 -7.75
C MET A 72 2.19 -0.30 -6.59
N MET A 73 0.87 -0.08 -6.77
CA MET A 73 0.02 0.46 -5.72
C MET A 73 -0.15 -0.52 -4.54
N LEU A 74 -0.33 -1.81 -4.81
CA LEU A 74 -0.40 -2.83 -3.76
C LEU A 74 0.91 -2.98 -2.98
N LYS A 75 2.05 -2.74 -3.62
CA LYS A 75 3.35 -2.76 -2.96
C LYS A 75 3.55 -1.53 -2.07
N HIS A 76 3.24 -0.35 -2.57
CA HIS A 76 3.58 0.92 -1.91
C HIS A 76 2.55 1.34 -0.85
N TYR A 77 1.24 1.21 -1.14
CA TYR A 77 0.21 1.75 -0.26
C TYR A 77 -0.31 0.76 0.77
N CYS A 78 -0.59 1.27 1.98
CA CYS A 78 -1.41 0.64 3.01
C CYS A 78 -2.83 1.22 2.95
N PHE A 79 -3.82 0.32 2.87
CA PHE A 79 -5.24 0.66 2.81
C PHE A 79 -6.06 -0.43 3.50
N CYS A 80 -7.23 -0.09 4.00
CA CYS A 80 -8.04 -0.97 4.83
C CYS A 80 -9.42 -1.30 4.23
N SER A 81 -9.68 -0.89 2.99
CA SER A 81 -10.91 -1.19 2.24
C SER A 81 -10.70 -1.06 0.74
N LEU A 82 -11.57 -1.69 -0.06
CA LEU A 82 -11.58 -1.50 -1.51
C LEU A 82 -11.88 -0.05 -1.90
N GLY A 83 -12.68 0.67 -1.10
CA GLY A 83 -12.95 2.09 -1.33
C GLY A 83 -11.70 2.96 -1.21
N GLU A 84 -10.79 2.64 -0.26
CA GLU A 84 -9.49 3.30 -0.12
C GLU A 84 -8.56 2.94 -1.28
N LEU A 85 -8.53 1.67 -1.70
CA LEU A 85 -7.79 1.25 -2.89
C LEU A 85 -8.29 1.98 -4.14
N ASN A 86 -9.61 2.10 -4.33
CA ASN A 86 -10.19 2.86 -5.43
C ASN A 86 -9.75 4.34 -5.44
N ALA A 87 -9.66 4.95 -4.26
CA ALA A 87 -9.18 6.33 -4.15
C ALA A 87 -7.69 6.47 -4.55
N ILE A 88 -6.86 5.43 -4.32
CA ILE A 88 -5.49 5.39 -4.81
C ILE A 88 -5.47 5.24 -6.32
N LEU A 89 -6.20 4.25 -6.83
CA LEU A 89 -6.22 3.87 -8.26
C LEU A 89 -6.81 4.96 -9.16
N SER A 90 -7.74 5.79 -8.65
CA SER A 90 -8.36 6.87 -9.42
C SER A 90 -7.35 7.88 -9.99
N LYS A 91 -6.22 8.10 -9.33
CA LYS A 91 -5.10 8.93 -9.84
C LYS A 91 -4.52 8.37 -11.16
N TYR A 92 -4.67 7.08 -11.38
CA TYR A 92 -4.07 6.34 -12.48
C TYR A 92 -5.09 5.89 -13.53
N ASN A 93 -6.29 6.50 -13.53
CA ASN A 93 -7.39 6.16 -14.45
C ASN A 93 -7.79 4.68 -14.34
N LEU A 94 -7.88 4.19 -13.12
CA LEU A 94 -8.19 2.79 -12.84
C LEU A 94 -9.13 2.70 -11.63
N ALA A 95 -10.07 1.76 -11.71
CA ALA A 95 -10.94 1.38 -10.61
C ALA A 95 -10.88 -0.13 -10.37
N VAL A 96 -11.23 -0.58 -9.16
CA VAL A 96 -11.39 -1.99 -8.81
C VAL A 96 -12.81 -2.25 -8.33
N GLU A 97 -13.42 -3.33 -8.81
CA GLU A 97 -14.77 -3.76 -8.42
C GLU A 97 -14.72 -5.20 -7.92
N GLU A 98 -15.50 -5.47 -6.90
CA GLU A 98 -15.71 -6.82 -6.37
C GLU A 98 -16.81 -7.50 -7.16
N ILE A 99 -16.55 -8.70 -7.65
CA ILE A 99 -17.54 -9.56 -8.31
C ILE A 99 -17.80 -10.75 -7.40
N LYS A 100 -19.09 -10.97 -7.11
CA LYS A 100 -19.59 -12.17 -6.43
C LYS A 100 -20.37 -12.99 -7.42
N THR A 101 -19.86 -14.17 -7.72
CA THR A 101 -20.53 -15.12 -8.63
C THR A 101 -20.78 -16.43 -7.90
N GLU A 102 -21.84 -17.10 -8.28
CA GLU A 102 -22.15 -18.46 -7.84
C GLU A 102 -22.14 -19.41 -9.04
N PHE A 103 -21.34 -20.45 -8.94
CA PHE A 103 -21.27 -21.48 -9.96
C PHE A 103 -21.36 -22.88 -9.32
N ARG A 104 -22.35 -23.66 -9.73
CA ARG A 104 -22.61 -25.02 -9.20
C ARG A 104 -22.69 -25.05 -7.66
N GLY A 105 -23.40 -24.09 -7.04
CA GLY A 105 -23.58 -23.99 -5.59
C GLY A 105 -22.33 -23.52 -4.81
N LYS A 106 -21.22 -23.17 -5.50
CA LYS A 106 -20.04 -22.58 -4.89
C LYS A 106 -19.97 -21.10 -5.16
N LYS A 107 -19.77 -20.31 -4.10
CA LYS A 107 -19.58 -18.87 -4.19
C LYS A 107 -18.13 -18.55 -4.51
N TYR A 108 -17.93 -17.65 -5.47
CA TYR A 108 -16.62 -17.17 -5.90
C TYR A 108 -16.58 -15.67 -5.74
N ASP A 109 -15.60 -15.20 -4.96
CA ASP A 109 -15.30 -13.79 -4.83
C ASP A 109 -14.11 -13.46 -5.74
N GLY A 110 -14.31 -12.49 -6.64
CA GLY A 110 -13.33 -12.06 -7.60
C GLY A 110 -13.15 -10.54 -7.57
N LEU A 111 -12.06 -10.08 -8.19
CA LEU A 111 -11.84 -8.66 -8.46
C LEU A 111 -11.71 -8.45 -9.96
N VAL A 112 -12.26 -7.35 -10.45
CA VAL A 112 -12.00 -6.83 -11.78
C VAL A 112 -11.42 -5.42 -11.68
N TYR A 113 -10.53 -5.13 -12.59
CA TYR A 113 -9.95 -3.80 -12.74
C TYR A 113 -10.52 -3.14 -13.98
N VAL A 114 -11.00 -1.92 -13.84
CA VAL A 114 -11.72 -1.20 -14.89
C VAL A 114 -10.96 0.07 -15.22
N PRO A 115 -10.44 0.22 -16.44
CA PRO A 115 -9.92 1.50 -16.92
C PRO A 115 -10.99 2.58 -16.90
N THR A 116 -10.64 3.78 -16.43
CA THR A 116 -11.54 4.93 -16.34
C THR A 116 -10.93 6.15 -17.03
N ASP A 117 -11.75 7.16 -17.27
CA ASP A 117 -11.26 8.48 -17.65
C ASP A 117 -10.88 9.33 -16.41
N ASP A 118 -10.41 10.56 -16.64
CA ASP A 118 -10.08 11.50 -15.55
C ASP A 118 -11.32 11.92 -14.72
N LYS A 119 -12.53 11.64 -15.19
CA LYS A 119 -13.79 11.87 -14.47
C LYS A 119 -14.26 10.66 -13.70
N GLY A 120 -13.61 9.50 -13.88
CA GLY A 120 -13.97 8.24 -13.25
C GLY A 120 -15.00 7.41 -14.04
N ASN A 121 -15.37 7.80 -15.27
CA ASN A 121 -16.25 7.00 -16.10
C ASN A 121 -15.51 5.80 -16.69
N LYS A 122 -16.19 4.66 -16.76
CA LYS A 122 -15.60 3.44 -17.35
C LYS A 122 -15.37 3.63 -18.85
N THR A 123 -14.16 3.36 -19.31
CA THR A 123 -13.75 3.58 -20.70
C THR A 123 -13.42 2.31 -21.47
N SER A 124 -13.33 1.17 -20.76
CA SER A 124 -13.02 -0.12 -21.37
C SER A 124 -13.69 -1.27 -20.63
N THR A 125 -13.64 -2.46 -21.22
CA THR A 125 -14.14 -3.68 -20.59
C THR A 125 -13.35 -3.99 -19.32
N PRO A 126 -14.02 -4.46 -18.25
CA PRO A 126 -13.34 -4.91 -17.04
C PRO A 126 -12.35 -6.04 -17.31
N ILE A 127 -11.21 -6.00 -16.66
CA ILE A 127 -10.16 -7.02 -16.77
C ILE A 127 -10.16 -7.82 -15.48
N ASN A 128 -10.31 -9.15 -15.59
CA ASN A 128 -10.28 -10.02 -14.41
C ASN A 128 -8.89 -9.97 -13.76
N ALA A 129 -8.87 -9.94 -12.42
CA ALA A 129 -7.60 -9.99 -11.69
C ALA A 129 -6.76 -11.23 -12.00
N SER A 130 -7.41 -12.37 -12.33
CA SER A 130 -6.75 -13.60 -12.79
C SER A 130 -5.95 -13.40 -14.08
N ASP A 131 -6.41 -12.53 -14.99
CA ASP A 131 -5.79 -12.26 -16.28
C ASP A 131 -4.58 -11.33 -16.18
N ILE A 132 -4.50 -10.59 -15.05
CA ILE A 132 -3.37 -9.69 -14.73
C ILE A 132 -2.22 -10.49 -14.11
N GLY A 133 -2.56 -11.52 -13.32
CA GLY A 133 -1.57 -12.42 -12.73
C GLY A 133 -1.73 -12.62 -11.22
N ARG A 134 -0.73 -13.30 -10.64
CA ARG A 134 -0.72 -13.61 -9.20
C ARG A 134 -0.50 -12.35 -8.36
N GLY A 135 -1.04 -12.34 -7.13
CA GLY A 135 -0.80 -11.26 -6.16
C GLY A 135 -1.72 -10.04 -6.29
N VAL A 136 -2.61 -10.00 -7.28
CA VAL A 136 -3.56 -8.88 -7.50
C VAL A 136 -5.04 -9.30 -7.37
N GLY A 137 -5.28 -10.59 -7.07
CA GLY A 137 -6.63 -11.15 -6.91
C GLY A 137 -7.25 -10.83 -5.56
N TYR A 138 -8.51 -11.26 -5.39
CA TYR A 138 -9.33 -11.01 -4.19
C TYR A 138 -8.60 -11.40 -2.89
N THR A 139 -8.10 -12.62 -2.79
CA THR A 139 -7.43 -13.11 -1.58
C THR A 139 -6.18 -12.29 -1.24
N ALA A 140 -5.38 -11.93 -2.23
CA ALA A 140 -4.17 -11.12 -2.02
C ALA A 140 -4.50 -9.72 -1.50
N VAL A 141 -5.52 -9.08 -2.10
CA VAL A 141 -6.00 -7.76 -1.68
C VAL A 141 -6.61 -7.81 -0.28
N GLN A 142 -7.40 -8.83 0.05
CA GLN A 142 -7.96 -9.01 1.40
C GLN A 142 -6.86 -9.22 2.46
N ASN A 143 -5.86 -10.02 2.15
CA ASN A 143 -4.69 -10.20 3.02
C ASN A 143 -3.94 -8.88 3.24
N LYS A 144 -3.75 -8.09 2.18
CA LYS A 144 -3.14 -6.75 2.28
C LYS A 144 -3.98 -5.83 3.17
N ILE A 145 -5.30 -5.82 3.02
CA ILE A 145 -6.23 -5.05 3.86
C ILE A 145 -6.08 -5.43 5.34
N GLN A 146 -6.03 -6.72 5.65
CA GLN A 146 -5.88 -7.17 7.05
C GLN A 146 -4.53 -6.75 7.65
N LYS A 147 -3.44 -6.95 6.91
CA LYS A 147 -2.10 -6.51 7.34
C LYS A 147 -2.05 -4.99 7.53
N SER A 148 -2.58 -4.22 6.60
CA SER A 148 -2.59 -2.76 6.65
C SER A 148 -3.33 -2.20 7.87
N LYS A 149 -4.37 -2.87 8.38
CA LYS A 149 -5.13 -2.41 9.55
C LYS A 149 -4.25 -2.20 10.80
N GLN A 150 -3.24 -3.03 10.97
CA GLN A 150 -2.30 -2.89 12.10
C GLN A 150 -1.33 -1.74 11.86
N THR A 151 -0.76 -1.66 10.65
CA THR A 151 0.22 -0.64 10.26
C THR A 151 -0.33 0.77 10.33
N VAL A 152 -1.60 0.99 9.95
CA VAL A 152 -2.19 2.34 9.90
C VAL A 152 -2.67 2.85 11.25
N LYS A 153 -2.86 1.99 12.27
CA LYS A 153 -3.38 2.39 13.59
C LYS A 153 -2.64 3.58 14.20
N PRO A 154 -1.30 3.58 14.34
CA PRO A 154 -0.56 4.68 14.94
C PRO A 154 -0.61 5.97 14.09
N LEU A 155 -0.89 5.86 12.79
CA LEU A 155 -0.87 6.98 11.86
C LEU A 155 -2.23 7.67 11.70
N ILE A 156 -3.30 7.09 12.25
CA ILE A 156 -4.65 7.69 12.20
C ILE A 156 -4.66 9.06 12.90
N SER A 157 -4.02 9.20 14.06
CA SER A 157 -3.95 10.45 14.79
C SER A 157 -3.19 11.53 14.01
N VAL A 158 -2.11 11.15 13.35
CA VAL A 158 -1.29 12.05 12.51
C VAL A 158 -2.13 12.63 11.38
N ILE A 159 -2.79 11.76 10.61
CA ILE A 159 -3.61 12.18 9.46
C ILE A 159 -4.81 12.99 9.96
N ARG A 160 -5.44 12.57 11.08
CA ARG A 160 -6.54 13.33 11.72
C ARG A 160 -6.11 14.75 12.05
N ASN A 161 -4.96 14.93 12.68
CA ASN A 161 -4.44 16.26 13.04
C ASN A 161 -4.17 17.13 11.81
N LYS A 162 -3.56 16.57 10.75
CA LYS A 162 -3.36 17.29 9.50
C LYS A 162 -4.70 17.75 8.88
N VAL A 163 -5.72 16.88 8.89
CA VAL A 163 -7.07 17.20 8.38
C VAL A 163 -7.74 18.26 9.25
N LEU A 164 -7.68 18.12 10.58
CA LEU A 164 -8.25 19.10 11.51
C LEU A 164 -7.62 20.48 11.33
N GLN A 165 -6.30 20.54 11.20
CA GLN A 165 -5.59 21.79 10.93
C GLN A 165 -6.03 22.44 9.62
N ALA A 166 -6.23 21.65 8.56
CA ALA A 166 -6.74 22.16 7.29
C ALA A 166 -8.19 22.68 7.42
N MET A 167 -9.06 21.95 8.12
CA MET A 167 -10.46 22.34 8.30
C MET A 167 -10.61 23.58 9.19
N ARG A 168 -9.74 23.79 10.17
CA ARG A 168 -9.74 24.99 11.03
C ARG A 168 -9.36 26.28 10.30
N THR A 169 -8.79 26.18 9.10
CA THR A 169 -8.61 27.36 8.24
C THR A 169 -9.88 27.74 7.48
N SER A 170 -11.01 27.08 7.75
CA SER A 170 -12.34 27.32 7.16
C SER A 170 -12.31 27.36 5.61
N PRO A 171 -11.91 26.27 4.93
CA PRO A 171 -11.89 26.23 3.48
C PRO A 171 -13.30 26.36 2.91
N GLN A 172 -13.54 27.35 2.06
CA GLN A 172 -14.88 27.66 1.56
C GLN A 172 -15.36 26.68 0.48
N THR A 173 -14.44 26.04 -0.22
CA THR A 173 -14.74 25.10 -1.30
C THR A 173 -13.94 23.81 -1.17
N GLU A 174 -14.39 22.77 -1.83
CA GLU A 174 -13.65 21.49 -1.92
C GLU A 174 -12.26 21.68 -2.54
N LYS A 175 -12.13 22.55 -3.54
CA LYS A 175 -10.84 22.88 -4.17
C LYS A 175 -9.90 23.59 -3.18
N ASP A 176 -10.45 24.47 -2.35
CA ASP A 176 -9.68 25.13 -1.30
C ASP A 176 -9.22 24.12 -0.25
N LEU A 177 -10.09 23.19 0.17
CA LEU A 177 -9.71 22.09 1.04
C LEU A 177 -8.60 21.22 0.42
N GLN A 178 -8.72 20.88 -0.87
CA GLN A 178 -7.69 20.11 -1.57
C GLN A 178 -6.33 20.80 -1.53
N ARG A 179 -6.30 22.13 -1.79
CA ARG A 179 -5.07 22.93 -1.73
C ARG A 179 -4.47 22.93 -0.32
N LYS A 180 -5.29 23.22 0.72
CA LYS A 180 -4.83 23.28 2.11
C LYS A 180 -4.33 21.93 2.65
N LEU A 181 -4.93 20.83 2.19
CA LEU A 181 -4.44 19.49 2.51
C LEU A 181 -3.14 19.16 1.76
N ALA A 182 -3.02 19.59 0.50
CA ALA A 182 -1.78 19.41 -0.26
C ALA A 182 -0.58 20.12 0.38
N GLU A 183 -0.78 21.34 0.95
CA GLU A 183 0.23 22.05 1.74
C GLU A 183 0.71 21.26 2.98
N LYS A 184 -0.11 20.30 3.46
CA LYS A 184 0.21 19.40 4.58
C LYS A 184 0.66 18.00 4.14
N GLY A 185 0.94 17.83 2.84
CA GLY A 185 1.33 16.56 2.26
C GLY A 185 0.20 15.52 2.17
N LEU A 186 -1.06 15.97 2.16
CA LEU A 186 -2.21 15.09 2.00
C LEU A 186 -2.96 15.37 0.70
N ARG A 187 -3.21 14.34 -0.07
CA ARG A 187 -4.16 14.36 -1.17
C ARG A 187 -5.53 13.87 -0.68
N VAL A 188 -6.59 14.49 -1.13
CA VAL A 188 -7.96 14.07 -0.80
C VAL A 188 -8.73 13.69 -2.06
N VAL A 189 -9.47 12.59 -1.96
CA VAL A 189 -10.39 12.13 -3.01
C VAL A 189 -11.81 12.22 -2.46
N ILE A 190 -12.62 13.09 -3.07
CA ILE A 190 -14.02 13.32 -2.72
C ILE A 190 -14.88 12.63 -3.76
N ARG A 191 -15.77 11.76 -3.33
CA ARG A 191 -16.70 11.04 -4.19
C ARG A 191 -18.11 11.57 -3.97
N LYS A 192 -18.78 11.92 -5.07
CA LYS A 192 -20.15 12.46 -5.09
C LYS A 192 -21.05 11.53 -5.87
N ASN A 193 -22.32 11.52 -5.48
CA ASN A 193 -23.39 10.92 -6.30
C ASN A 193 -23.86 11.93 -7.36
N ASP A 194 -24.80 11.50 -8.22
CA ASP A 194 -25.35 12.31 -9.31
C ASP A 194 -26.04 13.59 -8.81
N ASN A 195 -26.50 13.59 -7.56
CA ASN A 195 -27.11 14.76 -6.91
C ASN A 195 -26.07 15.70 -6.27
N GLY A 196 -24.77 15.50 -6.52
CA GLY A 196 -23.69 16.31 -5.96
C GLY A 196 -23.37 16.06 -4.48
N ARG A 197 -24.07 15.14 -3.82
CA ARG A 197 -23.85 14.83 -2.40
C ARG A 197 -22.56 14.02 -2.22
N ILE A 198 -21.73 14.44 -1.28
CA ILE A 198 -20.52 13.72 -0.89
C ILE A 198 -20.92 12.43 -0.14
N TYR A 199 -20.63 11.27 -0.71
CA TYR A 199 -20.84 9.98 -0.06
C TYR A 199 -19.53 9.32 0.40
N GLY A 200 -18.40 9.78 -0.07
CA GLY A 200 -17.09 9.26 0.32
C GLY A 200 -16.02 10.32 0.32
N ILE A 201 -15.16 10.28 1.32
CA ILE A 201 -13.97 11.12 1.40
C ILE A 201 -12.80 10.24 1.86
N THR A 202 -11.68 10.32 1.15
CA THR A 202 -10.49 9.52 1.43
C THR A 202 -9.27 10.43 1.43
N PHE A 203 -8.49 10.38 2.50
CA PHE A 203 -7.26 11.13 2.67
C PHE A 203 -6.08 10.21 2.37
N ILE A 204 -5.14 10.67 1.57
CA ILE A 204 -4.01 9.90 1.08
C ILE A 204 -2.72 10.68 1.37
N ASP A 205 -1.83 10.06 2.09
CA ASP A 205 -0.45 10.51 2.29
C ASP A 205 0.41 9.72 1.29
N ASP A 206 0.76 10.37 0.16
CA ASP A 206 1.49 9.73 -0.93
C ASP A 206 2.96 9.44 -0.53
N GLU A 207 3.53 10.21 0.39
CA GLU A 207 4.88 10.02 0.92
C GLU A 207 4.96 8.78 1.82
N LYS A 208 4.01 8.66 2.76
CA LYS A 208 3.94 7.51 3.67
C LYS A 208 3.24 6.30 3.07
N GLY A 209 2.70 6.41 1.85
CA GLY A 209 1.98 5.36 1.19
C GLY A 209 0.72 4.90 1.96
N ILE A 210 -0.11 5.83 2.44
CA ILE A 210 -1.28 5.51 3.27
C ILE A 210 -2.53 6.15 2.71
N ALA A 211 -3.60 5.38 2.64
CA ALA A 211 -4.93 5.88 2.29
C ALA A 211 -5.96 5.51 3.36
N LEU A 212 -6.68 6.49 3.88
CA LEU A 212 -7.69 6.33 4.91
C LEU A 212 -8.99 7.06 4.55
N ASN A 213 -10.10 6.35 4.65
CA ASN A 213 -11.41 6.97 4.59
C ASN A 213 -11.63 7.90 5.80
N GLY A 214 -12.34 8.99 5.61
CA GLY A 214 -12.66 9.94 6.68
C GLY A 214 -13.34 9.29 7.89
N SER A 215 -14.21 8.30 7.69
CA SER A 215 -14.85 7.55 8.78
C SER A 215 -13.85 6.81 9.69
N ARG A 216 -12.65 6.46 9.20
CA ARG A 216 -11.59 5.87 10.04
C ARG A 216 -10.88 6.89 10.93
N LEU A 217 -10.88 8.15 10.53
CA LEU A 217 -10.35 9.22 11.36
C LEU A 217 -11.28 9.55 12.54
N GLY A 218 -12.54 9.13 12.44
CA GLY A 218 -13.58 9.33 13.46
C GLY A 218 -14.92 9.74 12.86
N LYS A 219 -15.99 9.66 13.65
CA LYS A 219 -17.35 10.02 13.20
C LYS A 219 -17.45 11.46 12.68
N GLY A 220 -16.71 12.39 13.28
CA GLY A 220 -16.65 13.79 12.87
C GLY A 220 -15.97 14.04 11.52
N TYR A 221 -15.24 13.03 10.98
CA TYR A 221 -14.54 13.12 9.69
C TYR A 221 -15.21 12.29 8.60
N ALA A 222 -16.42 11.77 8.85
CA ALA A 222 -17.18 11.04 7.86
C ALA A 222 -17.68 11.99 6.74
N ALA A 223 -17.92 11.44 5.55
CA ALA A 223 -18.35 12.19 4.36
C ALA A 223 -19.55 13.10 4.61
N ASN A 224 -20.52 12.67 5.43
CA ASN A 224 -21.68 13.49 5.78
C ASN A 224 -21.30 14.80 6.48
N LYS A 225 -20.28 14.81 7.34
CA LYS A 225 -19.84 16.02 8.04
C LYS A 225 -19.22 17.03 7.08
N PHE A 226 -18.50 16.56 6.08
CA PHE A 226 -17.99 17.43 5.02
C PHE A 226 -19.12 17.93 4.11
N ASN A 227 -20.12 17.10 3.84
CA ASN A 227 -21.30 17.51 3.10
C ASN A 227 -22.09 18.61 3.84
N GLU A 228 -22.34 18.44 5.15
CA GLU A 228 -22.96 19.44 6.02
C GLU A 228 -22.17 20.75 6.01
N TYR A 229 -20.85 20.67 6.18
CA TYR A 229 -19.95 21.80 6.19
C TYR A 229 -19.99 22.60 4.87
N PHE A 230 -19.83 21.93 3.72
CA PHE A 230 -19.85 22.62 2.42
C PHE A 230 -21.24 23.13 2.01
N SER A 231 -22.30 22.66 2.64
CA SER A 231 -23.65 23.24 2.49
C SER A 231 -23.82 24.55 3.26
N ASN A 232 -23.07 24.74 4.36
CA ASN A 232 -23.06 25.97 5.15
C ASN A 232 -21.64 26.23 5.73
N PRO A 233 -20.70 26.75 4.90
CA PRO A 233 -19.30 26.92 5.33
C PRO A 233 -19.09 27.95 6.44
N GLU A 234 -20.04 28.85 6.68
CA GLU A 234 -19.97 29.85 7.74
C GLU A 234 -20.01 29.21 9.14
N ASN A 235 -20.72 28.09 9.27
CA ASN A 235 -20.79 27.32 10.50
C ASN A 235 -19.80 26.15 10.45
N ASN A 236 -18.55 26.41 10.82
CA ASN A 236 -17.50 25.40 10.80
C ASN A 236 -17.47 24.59 12.10
N PRO A 237 -17.99 23.33 12.11
CA PRO A 237 -18.01 22.52 13.32
C PRO A 237 -16.60 22.09 13.77
N PHE A 238 -15.61 22.10 12.89
CA PHE A 238 -14.23 21.70 13.21
C PHE A 238 -13.49 22.72 14.09
N LEU A 239 -14.09 23.91 14.33
CA LEU A 239 -13.59 24.88 15.28
C LEU A 239 -13.94 24.50 16.73
N ASP A 240 -14.93 23.65 16.94
CA ASP A 240 -15.36 23.21 18.25
C ASP A 240 -14.38 22.22 18.87
N GLU A 241 -13.59 22.69 19.83
CA GLU A 241 -12.60 21.85 20.54
C GLU A 241 -13.25 20.77 21.42
N SER A 242 -14.51 20.93 21.84
CA SER A 242 -15.22 19.92 22.62
C SER A 242 -15.52 18.66 21.79
N LEU A 243 -15.77 18.84 20.49
CA LEU A 243 -16.07 17.76 19.56
C LEU A 243 -14.82 17.14 18.90
N TYR A 244 -13.83 17.96 18.58
CA TYR A 244 -12.66 17.56 17.80
C TYR A 244 -11.35 17.54 18.60
N GLY A 245 -11.37 18.00 19.85
CA GLY A 245 -10.19 18.09 20.71
C GLY A 245 -9.25 19.23 20.32
N LYS A 246 -8.26 19.47 21.17
CA LYS A 246 -7.16 20.41 20.85
C LYS A 246 -6.25 19.80 19.79
N ILE A 247 -5.66 20.66 18.97
CA ILE A 247 -4.56 20.20 18.08
C ILE A 247 -3.42 19.80 19.00
N ASP A 248 -3.03 18.53 18.93
CA ASP A 248 -1.92 18.03 19.72
C ASP A 248 -0.60 18.58 19.17
N THR A 249 -0.17 19.71 19.69
CA THR A 249 1.10 20.36 19.32
C THR A 249 2.31 19.58 19.83
N THR A 250 2.14 18.74 20.83
CA THR A 250 3.18 17.84 21.35
C THR A 250 3.64 16.86 20.27
N PHE A 251 2.77 16.56 19.32
CA PHE A 251 3.05 15.67 18.20
C PHE A 251 4.02 16.29 17.18
N GLN A 252 4.07 17.61 17.03
CA GLN A 252 5.09 18.28 16.20
C GLN A 252 6.50 18.16 16.80
N GLN A 253 6.61 18.15 18.12
CA GLN A 253 7.87 17.90 18.82
C GLN A 253 8.28 16.44 18.74
N GLN A 254 7.36 15.49 18.84
CA GLN A 254 7.64 14.06 18.67
C GLN A 254 8.04 13.70 17.22
N MET A 255 7.46 14.36 16.22
CA MET A 255 7.87 14.16 14.82
C MET A 255 9.27 14.73 14.52
N GLN A 256 9.70 15.80 15.21
CA GLN A 256 11.07 16.28 15.15
C GLN A 256 12.05 15.32 15.87
N THR A 257 11.62 14.70 16.95
CA THR A 257 12.40 13.67 17.67
C THR A 257 12.48 12.36 16.88
N ILE A 258 11.39 11.97 16.18
CA ILE A 258 11.37 10.78 15.30
C ILE A 258 12.25 10.99 14.05
N GLN A 259 12.41 12.23 13.57
CA GLN A 259 13.37 12.53 12.50
C GLN A 259 14.83 12.44 12.97
N SER A 260 15.10 12.55 14.26
CA SER A 260 16.43 12.27 14.84
C SER A 260 16.66 10.78 15.13
N ASP A 261 15.59 9.97 15.27
CA ASP A 261 15.61 8.53 15.51
C ASP A 261 15.27 7.70 14.23
N GLU A 262 15.40 8.30 13.04
CA GLU A 262 15.20 7.61 11.75
C GLU A 262 16.05 6.36 11.54
N GLN A 263 17.04 6.12 12.39
CA GLN A 263 17.84 4.89 12.34
C GLN A 263 17.16 3.65 12.97
N GLU A 264 16.17 3.82 13.85
CA GLU A 264 15.45 2.67 14.44
C GLU A 264 14.08 2.40 13.77
N SER A 265 13.40 3.42 13.23
CA SER A 265 12.12 3.24 12.56
C SER A 265 12.25 2.59 11.18
N ASP A 266 13.35 2.82 10.46
CA ASP A 266 13.66 2.13 9.20
C ASP A 266 13.78 0.61 9.41
N ASN A 267 14.27 0.15 10.56
CA ASN A 267 14.38 -1.27 10.88
C ASN A 267 12.98 -1.92 11.07
N LEU A 268 12.01 -1.24 11.66
CA LEU A 268 10.66 -1.78 11.89
C LEU A 268 9.83 -1.81 10.60
N VAL A 269 9.97 -0.79 9.76
CA VAL A 269 9.28 -0.74 8.45
C VAL A 269 9.92 -1.74 7.49
N ASP A 270 11.24 -1.87 7.50
CA ASP A 270 11.98 -2.81 6.67
C ASP A 270 11.77 -4.28 7.10
N GLU A 271 11.71 -4.58 8.40
CA GLU A 271 11.37 -5.92 8.91
C GLU A 271 9.90 -6.28 8.57
N PHE A 272 9.03 -5.28 8.55
CA PHE A 272 7.63 -5.46 8.13
C PHE A 272 7.52 -5.67 6.62
N ILE A 273 8.30 -4.95 5.80
CA ILE A 273 8.37 -5.10 4.35
C ILE A 273 9.00 -6.45 3.98
N ASP A 274 10.07 -6.87 4.65
CA ASP A 274 10.74 -8.17 4.40
C ASP A 274 9.82 -9.35 4.76
N ASN A 275 9.06 -9.27 5.84
CA ASN A 275 8.05 -10.27 6.17
C ASN A 275 6.86 -10.27 5.19
N MET A 276 6.53 -9.12 4.60
CA MET A 276 5.44 -8.98 3.64
C MET A 276 5.85 -9.35 2.21
N VAL A 277 7.08 -9.06 1.82
CA VAL A 277 7.64 -9.33 0.49
C VAL A 277 8.19 -10.76 0.41
N GLY A 278 8.68 -11.31 1.52
CA GLY A 278 9.26 -12.66 1.58
C GLY A 278 8.30 -13.79 1.23
N GLU A 279 6.99 -13.61 1.46
CA GLU A 279 5.98 -14.63 1.14
C GLU A 279 5.21 -14.37 -0.16
N SER A 280 5.23 -13.15 -0.71
CA SER A 280 4.36 -12.78 -1.85
C SER A 280 5.09 -12.52 -3.16
N PHE A 281 6.41 -12.38 -3.18
CA PHE A 281 7.17 -11.98 -4.36
C PHE A 281 8.39 -12.87 -4.72
N SER A 282 8.37 -14.14 -4.35
CA SER A 282 9.27 -15.11 -5.00
C SER A 282 8.64 -15.60 -6.30
N SER A 283 8.56 -14.73 -7.30
CA SER A 283 8.16 -15.09 -8.64
C SER A 283 9.18 -14.60 -9.64
N SER A 284 10.31 -15.26 -9.63
CA SER A 284 11.13 -15.44 -10.82
C SER A 284 11.91 -16.73 -10.63
N GLY A 285 11.35 -17.80 -11.15
CA GLY A 285 11.96 -19.12 -11.12
C GLY A 285 10.98 -20.19 -10.65
N ASN A 286 10.55 -21.02 -11.62
CA ASN A 286 9.59 -22.10 -11.44
C ASN A 286 10.11 -23.26 -10.55
N ASP A 287 11.26 -23.09 -9.89
CA ASP A 287 11.97 -24.16 -9.18
C ASP A 287 12.05 -23.99 -7.65
N ASP A 288 12.01 -22.79 -7.11
CA ASP A 288 12.19 -22.55 -5.64
C ASP A 288 11.07 -23.18 -4.78
N TRP A 289 9.83 -23.22 -5.26
CA TRP A 289 8.75 -23.88 -4.51
C TRP A 289 8.85 -25.41 -4.57
N LYS A 290 9.36 -25.96 -5.66
CA LYS A 290 9.62 -27.40 -5.80
C LYS A 290 10.75 -27.82 -4.87
N GLU A 291 11.79 -27.02 -4.75
CA GLU A 291 12.90 -27.25 -3.84
C GLU A 291 12.47 -27.13 -2.39
N ALA A 292 11.66 -26.12 -2.04
CA ALA A 292 11.07 -25.99 -0.71
C ALA A 292 10.12 -27.16 -0.38
N ALA A 293 9.33 -27.62 -1.32
CA ALA A 293 8.46 -28.79 -1.15
C ALA A 293 9.29 -30.07 -1.01
N TRP A 294 10.36 -30.22 -1.77
CA TRP A 294 11.30 -31.33 -1.68
C TRP A 294 12.04 -31.37 -0.34
N GLN A 295 12.53 -30.23 0.14
CA GLN A 295 13.16 -30.12 1.46
C GLN A 295 12.19 -30.42 2.61
N ARG A 296 10.93 -30.01 2.50
CA ARG A 296 9.88 -30.41 3.47
C ARG A 296 9.64 -31.90 3.47
N LYS A 297 9.69 -32.54 2.31
CA LYS A 297 9.54 -34.00 2.14
C LYS A 297 10.73 -34.74 2.77
N LEU A 298 11.95 -34.27 2.57
CA LEU A 298 13.16 -34.82 3.18
C LEU A 298 13.15 -34.71 4.71
N ARG A 299 12.73 -33.55 5.26
CA ARG A 299 12.60 -33.37 6.73
C ARG A 299 11.53 -34.28 7.33
N LYS A 300 10.44 -34.57 6.63
CA LYS A 300 9.44 -35.55 7.07
C LYS A 300 10.00 -36.98 7.05
N GLN A 301 10.76 -37.35 6.03
CA GLN A 301 11.37 -38.66 5.90
C GLN A 301 12.46 -38.92 6.97
N SER A 302 13.27 -37.90 7.28
CA SER A 302 14.29 -37.99 8.33
C SER A 302 13.67 -38.17 9.72
N LYS A 303 12.52 -37.49 10.02
CA LYS A 303 11.77 -37.67 11.27
C LYS A 303 11.16 -39.08 11.41
N VAL A 304 10.72 -39.68 10.31
CA VAL A 304 10.18 -41.05 10.30
C VAL A 304 11.30 -42.09 10.54
N LYS A 305 12.50 -41.89 9.99
CA LYS A 305 13.66 -42.76 10.23
C LYS A 305 14.14 -42.73 11.68
N LEU A 306 14.09 -41.56 12.35
CA LEU A 306 14.43 -41.40 13.76
C LEU A 306 13.43 -42.10 14.71
N LYS A 307 12.14 -42.14 14.35
CA LYS A 307 11.13 -42.87 15.13
C LYS A 307 11.25 -44.43 14.99
N ARG A 308 11.76 -44.93 13.84
CA ARG A 308 12.00 -46.38 13.64
C ARG A 308 13.26 -46.90 14.32
N ARG A 309 14.19 -46.03 14.76
CA ARG A 309 15.41 -46.41 15.50
C ARG A 309 15.21 -46.43 17.03
N LYS A 310 14.04 -46.00 17.53
CA LYS A 310 13.70 -45.99 18.96
C LYS A 310 12.70 -47.07 19.38
N ARG A 311 12.55 -48.17 18.57
CA ARG A 311 11.81 -49.39 18.95
C ARG A 311 12.74 -50.59 19.02
#